data_a1d52c17ee413521126ba75333f31767
#
_entry.id   a1d52c17ee413521126ba75333f31767
#
_cell.length_a   1.000
_cell.length_b   1.000
_cell.length_c   1.000
_cell.angle_alpha   90.00
_cell.angle_beta   90.00
_cell.angle_gamma   90.00
#
_symmetry.space_group_name_H-M   'P 1'
#
loop_
_entity.id
_entity.type
_entity.pdbx_description
1 polymer ?
#
loop_
_entity_poly.entity_id
_entity_poly.type
_entity_poly.pdbx_seq_one_letter_code
_entity_poly.pdbx_strand_id
1 'polypeptide(L)' 'MTDLHFQEQGSVWLVLPITPKAEAWMTAHISARALRWFGAIEIDRSFAQDMFNGARADGLNVMIDTA' A
#
# COMPACT_ATOMS: atom_id res chain seq x y z
N MET A 1 13.51 -8.35 1.28
CA MET A 1 13.14 -7.08 1.95
C MET A 1 11.72 -6.70 1.57
N THR A 2 10.91 -6.29 2.54
CA THR A 2 9.54 -5.86 2.28
C THR A 2 9.54 -4.47 1.66
N ASP A 3 8.82 -4.31 0.56
CA ASP A 3 8.68 -3.01 -0.10
C ASP A 3 7.42 -2.27 0.36
N LEU A 4 6.31 -2.99 0.46
CA LEU A 4 5.04 -2.43 0.93
C LEU A 4 4.52 -3.24 2.10
N HIS A 5 3.95 -2.56 3.08
CA HIS A 5 3.31 -3.19 4.23
C HIS A 5 1.84 -2.78 4.25
N PHE A 6 0.97 -3.79 4.15
CA PHE A 6 -0.48 -3.60 4.24
C PHE A 6 -0.93 -3.98 5.63
N GLN A 7 -1.59 -3.06 6.31
CA GLN A 7 -2.06 -3.28 7.67
C GLN A 7 -3.58 -3.13 7.73
N GLU A 8 -4.28 -4.16 8.19
CA GLU A 8 -5.73 -4.12 8.34
C GLU A 8 -6.09 -3.33 9.59
N GLN A 9 -7.01 -2.38 9.41
CA GLN A 9 -7.50 -1.52 10.50
C GLN A 9 -9.03 -1.54 10.50
N GLY A 10 -9.60 -2.72 10.70
CA GLY A 10 -11.05 -2.87 10.66
C GLY A 10 -11.59 -2.77 9.24
N SER A 11 -12.37 -1.74 8.96
CA SER A 11 -12.98 -1.56 7.64
C SER A 11 -12.06 -0.87 6.63
N VAL A 12 -10.90 -0.38 7.07
CA VAL A 12 -9.94 0.29 6.19
C VAL A 12 -8.60 -0.42 6.28
N TRP A 13 -7.74 -0.15 5.29
CA TRP A 13 -6.39 -0.67 5.26
C TRP A 13 -5.39 0.49 5.18
N LEU A 14 -4.29 0.34 5.91
CA LEU A 14 -3.16 1.26 5.79
C LEU A 14 -2.10 0.61 4.92
N VAL A 15 -1.54 1.37 3.99
CA VAL A 15 -0.47 0.89 3.12
C VAL A 15 0.74 1.77 3.33
N LEU A 16 1.83 1.16 3.81
CA LEU A 16 3.08 1.85 4.08
C LEU A 16 4.13 1.47 3.05
N PRO A 17 4.71 2.45 2.35
CA PRO A 17 5.90 2.17 1.53
C PRO A 17 7.12 2.09 2.46
N ILE A 18 7.89 1.03 2.33
CA ILE A 18 9.06 0.78 3.18
C ILE A 18 10.35 1.18 2.45
N THR A 19 10.39 0.98 1.14
CA THR A 19 11.59 1.23 0.33
C THR A 19 11.37 2.39 -0.62
N PRO A 20 12.45 3.03 -1.13
CA PRO A 20 12.31 4.05 -2.17
C PRO A 20 11.59 3.54 -3.42
N LYS A 21 11.78 2.27 -3.75
CA LYS A 21 11.09 1.63 -4.87
C LYS A 21 9.58 1.65 -4.65
N ALA A 22 9.14 1.33 -3.44
CA ALA A 22 7.72 1.34 -3.11
C ALA A 22 7.16 2.76 -3.09
N GLU A 23 7.93 3.72 -2.60
CA GLU A 23 7.52 5.13 -2.63
C GLU A 23 7.27 5.58 -4.06
N ALA A 24 8.18 5.27 -4.97
CA ALA A 24 8.05 5.63 -6.37
C ALA A 24 6.83 4.95 -7.00
N TRP A 25 6.63 3.68 -6.67
CA TRP A 25 5.49 2.92 -7.19
C TRP A 25 4.17 3.54 -6.74
N MET A 26 4.08 3.89 -5.45
CA MET A 26 2.86 4.52 -4.93
C MET A 26 2.61 5.88 -5.57
N THR A 27 3.66 6.67 -5.76
CA THR A 27 3.53 7.98 -6.41
C THR A 27 2.99 7.82 -7.83
N ALA A 28 3.41 6.78 -8.53
CA ALA A 28 2.99 6.55 -9.92
C ALA A 28 1.55 6.03 -10.02
N HIS A 29 1.08 5.30 -9.00
CA HIS A 29 -0.20 4.59 -9.09
C HIS A 29 -1.30 5.15 -8.22
N ILE A 30 -0.95 6.00 -7.24
CA ILE A 30 -1.93 6.50 -6.29
C ILE A 30 -2.16 7.99 -6.55
N SER A 31 -3.44 8.38 -6.55
CA SER A 31 -3.81 9.77 -6.73
C SER A 31 -3.20 10.66 -5.65
N ALA A 32 -2.79 11.85 -6.03
CA ALA A 32 -2.32 12.86 -5.07
C ALA A 32 -3.40 13.24 -4.05
N ARG A 33 -4.66 12.92 -4.35
CA ARG A 33 -5.78 13.16 -3.44
C ARG A 33 -5.95 12.08 -2.40
N ALA A 34 -5.22 10.97 -2.51
CA ALA A 34 -5.32 9.91 -1.53
C ALA A 34 -4.88 10.43 -0.17
N LEU A 35 -5.63 10.09 0.85
CA LEU A 35 -5.31 10.51 2.21
C LEU A 35 -4.02 9.84 2.66
N ARG A 36 -3.03 10.65 3.03
CA ARG A 36 -1.76 10.15 3.54
C ARG A 36 -1.65 10.49 5.02
N TRP A 37 -1.29 9.50 5.81
CA TRP A 37 -1.22 9.63 7.25
C TRP A 37 0.07 8.95 7.74
N PHE A 38 1.01 9.75 8.27
CA PHE A 38 2.31 9.26 8.73
C PHE A 38 3.05 8.45 7.66
N GLY A 39 2.98 8.89 6.41
CA GLY A 39 3.61 8.18 5.31
C GLY A 39 2.81 7.02 4.75
N ALA A 40 1.70 6.67 5.40
CA ALA A 40 0.81 5.62 4.94
C ALA A 40 -0.40 6.23 4.22
N ILE A 41 -1.04 5.46 3.35
CA ILE A 41 -2.33 5.83 2.81
C ILE A 41 -3.41 4.93 3.39
N GLU A 42 -4.59 5.52 3.59
CA GLU A 42 -5.75 4.78 4.08
C GLU A 42 -6.68 4.50 2.91
N ILE A 43 -6.98 3.24 2.69
CA ILE A 43 -7.78 2.81 1.55
C ILE A 43 -8.82 1.78 2.00
N ASP A 44 -9.85 1.60 1.17
CA ASP A 44 -10.84 0.59 1.45
C ASP A 44 -10.33 -0.81 1.04
N ARG A 45 -11.09 -1.82 1.39
CA ARG A 45 -10.69 -3.21 1.18
C ARG A 45 -10.54 -3.55 -0.30
N SER A 46 -11.46 -3.07 -1.14
CA SER A 46 -11.41 -3.35 -2.57
C SER A 46 -10.18 -2.76 -3.21
N PHE A 47 -9.88 -1.52 -2.85
CA PHE A 47 -8.71 -0.83 -3.38
C PHE A 47 -7.43 -1.51 -2.88
N ALA A 48 -7.43 -1.95 -1.62
CA ALA A 48 -6.28 -2.65 -1.05
C ALA A 48 -5.96 -3.93 -1.83
N GLN A 49 -6.98 -4.68 -2.21
CA GLN A 49 -6.78 -5.89 -2.98
C GLN A 49 -6.20 -5.59 -4.36
N ASP A 50 -6.71 -4.56 -5.03
CA ASP A 50 -6.19 -4.15 -6.34
C ASP A 50 -4.74 -3.71 -6.23
N MET A 51 -4.40 -2.93 -5.20
CA MET A 51 -3.03 -2.51 -4.97
C MET A 51 -2.11 -3.69 -4.70
N PHE A 52 -2.56 -4.62 -3.89
CA PHE A 52 -1.77 -5.82 -3.57
C PHE A 52 -1.42 -6.58 -4.84
N ASN A 53 -2.42 -6.83 -5.68
CA ASN A 53 -2.21 -7.55 -6.92
C ASN A 53 -1.31 -6.78 -7.88
N GLY A 54 -1.52 -5.47 -8.01
CA GLY A 54 -0.72 -4.63 -8.89
C GLY A 54 0.73 -4.54 -8.44
N ALA A 55 0.95 -4.37 -7.14
CA ALA A 55 2.31 -4.28 -6.60
C ALA A 55 3.07 -5.58 -6.83
N ARG A 56 2.43 -6.72 -6.61
CA ARG A 56 3.08 -8.01 -6.83
C ARG A 56 3.39 -8.22 -8.31
N ALA A 57 2.48 -7.83 -9.18
CA ALA A 57 2.70 -7.94 -10.63
C ALA A 57 3.89 -7.10 -11.08
N ASP A 58 4.14 -5.98 -10.40
CA ASP A 58 5.24 -5.08 -10.70
C ASP A 58 6.54 -5.46 -9.97
N GLY A 59 6.58 -6.59 -9.29
CA GLY A 59 7.78 -7.11 -8.67
C GLY A 59 8.08 -6.60 -7.28
N LEU A 60 7.12 -5.98 -6.61
CA LEU A 60 7.29 -5.52 -5.24
C LEU A 60 7.05 -6.65 -4.25
N ASN A 61 7.81 -6.66 -3.17
CA ASN A 61 7.58 -7.59 -2.06
C ASN A 61 6.57 -6.97 -1.11
N VAL A 62 5.48 -7.68 -0.85
CA VAL A 62 4.37 -7.16 -0.07
C VAL A 62 4.18 -8.00 1.19
N MET A 63 4.03 -7.33 2.32
CA MET A 63 3.70 -7.98 3.58
C MET A 63 2.29 -7.55 3.99
N ILE A 64 1.50 -8.50 4.46
CA ILE A 64 0.16 -8.24 4.98
C ILE A 64 0.15 -8.54 6.47
N ASP A 65 -0.35 -7.58 7.25
CA ASP A 65 -0.50 -7.71 8.68
C ASP A 65 -1.98 -7.55 9.01
N THR A 66 -2.61 -8.59 9.54
CA THR A 66 -4.02 -8.55 9.91
C THR A 66 -4.17 -8.41 11.41
N ALA A 67 -5.15 -7.63 11.81
CA ALA A 67 -5.42 -7.39 13.22
C ALA A 67 -5.99 -8.62 13.92
#